data_b4c61e751c65e36584bbaad989af39b8
#
_entry.id   b4c61e751c65e36584bbaad989af39b8
#
_cell.length_a   1.000
_cell.length_b   1.000
_cell.length_c   1.000
_cell.angle_alpha   90.00
_cell.angle_beta   90.00
_cell.angle_gamma   90.00
#
_symmetry.space_group_name_H-M   'P 1'
#
loop_
_entity.id
_entity.type
_entity.pdbx_description
1 polymer ?
#
loop_
_entity_poly.entity_id
_entity_poly.type
_entity_poly.pdbx_seq_one_letter_code
_entity_poly.pdbx_strand_id
1 'polypeptide(L)'
;MIQIGRPYIEQADKNFRLTADVVMDQETKKWWFEVPAEYKQYLCTERSDAFLIGILPLAMRFGEDISLDAPVTEELLFNIETELIPSLVNSSKNLYASRIFAETETEIINEGAWGVGTGNSMGVDSFYAIEMSLHNHCKSYHLTHLCHYNVGAFNDTYSTAGEDEVREICLRNAKQVAEENGLPMLISNSNYEEIVDINHLFVNTYANLYAVYCLQKLWKTYYLASSEFGFHRFQLEDNDMYDSAHYDLLTVNCLSTRGLK
;
A
#
# COMPACT_ATOMS: atom_id res chain seq x y z
N MET A 1 4.79 20.17 8.96
CA MET A 1 3.43 19.60 8.77
C MET A 1 3.25 19.29 7.30
N ILE A 2 2.86 18.09 6.96
CA ILE A 2 2.60 17.62 5.61
C ILE A 2 1.10 17.87 5.30
N GLN A 3 0.81 18.52 4.18
CA GLN A 3 -0.58 18.76 3.76
C GLN A 3 -0.86 17.98 2.48
N ILE A 4 -2.00 17.30 2.43
CA ILE A 4 -2.43 16.49 1.28
C ILE A 4 -3.79 17.00 0.83
N GLY A 5 -3.83 17.49 -0.40
CA GLY A 5 -5.04 17.97 -1.05
C GLY A 5 -6.04 16.86 -1.34
N ARG A 6 -7.25 17.23 -1.71
CA ARG A 6 -8.29 16.26 -2.08
C ARG A 6 -7.85 15.44 -3.31
N PRO A 7 -7.97 14.10 -3.26
CA PRO A 7 -7.66 13.26 -4.42
C PRO A 7 -8.57 13.54 -5.61
N TYR A 8 -8.00 13.49 -6.81
CA TYR A 8 -8.71 13.68 -8.07
C TYR A 8 -8.16 12.76 -9.17
N ILE A 9 -8.92 12.58 -10.24
CA ILE A 9 -8.51 11.73 -11.36
C ILE A 9 -7.95 12.57 -12.48
N GLU A 10 -6.74 12.23 -12.94
CA GLU A 10 -6.11 12.78 -14.15
C GLU A 10 -6.03 11.70 -15.22
N GLN A 11 -6.14 12.08 -16.48
CA GLN A 11 -5.82 11.20 -17.61
C GLN A 11 -4.33 11.28 -17.91
N ALA A 12 -3.68 10.13 -18.05
CA ALA A 12 -2.27 9.98 -18.42
C ALA A 12 -2.19 9.04 -19.62
N ASP A 13 -2.14 9.61 -20.82
CA ASP A 13 -2.19 8.88 -22.10
C ASP A 13 -3.39 7.93 -22.18
N LYS A 14 -3.15 6.62 -22.13
CA LYS A 14 -4.17 5.56 -22.14
C LYS A 14 -4.64 5.16 -20.75
N ASN A 15 -3.95 5.65 -19.72
CA ASN A 15 -4.17 5.29 -18.33
C ASN A 15 -4.87 6.44 -17.57
N PHE A 16 -5.18 6.17 -16.31
CA PHE A 16 -5.74 7.16 -15.39
C PHE A 16 -4.96 7.14 -14.08
N ARG A 17 -4.78 8.33 -13.52
CA ARG A 17 -4.11 8.54 -12.24
C ARG A 17 -5.10 8.99 -11.18
N LEU A 18 -4.99 8.41 -10.00
CA LEU A 18 -5.46 9.03 -8.78
C LEU A 18 -4.33 9.93 -8.29
N THR A 19 -4.57 11.22 -8.21
CA THR A 19 -3.55 12.23 -7.89
C THR A 19 -3.99 13.07 -6.70
N ALA A 20 -3.05 13.43 -5.84
CA ALA A 20 -3.22 14.46 -4.82
C ALA A 20 -2.01 15.40 -4.83
N ASP A 21 -2.25 16.68 -4.55
CA ASP A 21 -1.17 17.63 -4.32
C ASP A 21 -0.67 17.46 -2.88
N VAL A 22 0.64 17.32 -2.70
CA VAL A 22 1.28 17.18 -1.40
C VAL A 22 2.20 18.35 -1.15
N VAL A 23 2.00 19.05 -0.04
CA VAL A 23 2.84 20.18 0.37
C VAL A 23 3.74 19.72 1.52
N MET A 24 5.05 19.75 1.29
CA MET A 24 6.10 19.45 2.25
C MET A 24 7.22 20.47 2.09
N ASP A 25 7.76 20.97 3.20
CA ASP A 25 8.88 21.95 3.20
C ASP A 25 8.64 23.17 2.28
N GLN A 26 7.40 23.64 2.20
CA GLN A 26 6.93 24.73 1.34
C GLN A 26 6.98 24.43 -0.18
N GLU A 27 7.25 23.19 -0.55
CA GLU A 27 7.15 22.71 -1.93
C GLU A 27 5.87 21.94 -2.15
N THR A 28 5.25 22.10 -3.31
CA THR A 28 4.08 21.33 -3.72
C THR A 28 4.52 20.31 -4.77
N LYS A 29 4.24 19.04 -4.50
CA LYS A 29 4.49 17.94 -5.43
C LYS A 29 3.18 17.23 -5.74
N LYS A 30 3.06 16.70 -6.95
CA LYS A 30 1.97 15.77 -7.29
C LYS A 30 2.35 14.37 -6.89
N TRP A 31 1.51 13.74 -6.09
CA TRP A 31 1.60 12.33 -5.75
C TRP A 31 0.52 11.56 -6.48
N TRP A 32 0.91 10.54 -7.24
CA TRP A 32 -0.03 9.84 -8.11
C TRP A 32 0.14 8.32 -8.09
N PHE A 33 -0.98 7.63 -8.37
CA PHE A 33 -1.08 6.21 -8.61
C PHE A 33 -1.81 5.97 -9.93
N GLU A 34 -1.20 5.23 -10.87
CA GLU A 34 -1.65 5.07 -12.25
C GLU A 34 -2.13 3.65 -12.52
N VAL A 35 -3.27 3.53 -13.18
CA VAL A 35 -3.87 2.25 -13.58
C VAL A 35 -4.37 2.30 -15.04
N PRO A 36 -4.51 1.13 -15.71
CA PRO A 36 -5.19 1.01 -17.00
C PRO A 36 -6.64 1.52 -16.96
N ALA A 37 -7.15 1.94 -18.11
CA ALA A 37 -8.46 2.60 -18.22
C ALA A 37 -9.64 1.80 -17.65
N GLU A 38 -9.60 0.48 -17.75
CA GLU A 38 -10.62 -0.43 -17.21
C GLU A 38 -10.74 -0.36 -15.68
N TYR A 39 -9.70 0.10 -14.98
CA TYR A 39 -9.70 0.24 -13.52
C TYR A 39 -10.02 1.66 -13.04
N LYS A 40 -10.19 2.63 -13.94
CA LYS A 40 -10.48 4.03 -13.59
C LYS A 40 -11.63 4.17 -12.58
N GLN A 41 -12.72 3.43 -12.78
CA GLN A 41 -13.92 3.52 -11.94
C GLN A 41 -13.70 3.08 -10.49
N TYR A 42 -12.61 2.37 -10.21
CA TYR A 42 -12.26 1.88 -8.88
C TYR A 42 -11.31 2.81 -8.12
N LEU A 43 -10.77 3.83 -8.79
CA LEU A 43 -9.96 4.85 -8.12
C LEU A 43 -10.81 5.61 -7.11
N CYS A 44 -10.31 5.70 -5.86
CA CYS A 44 -11.04 6.30 -4.74
C CYS A 44 -10.70 7.79 -4.61
N THR A 45 -11.57 8.66 -5.06
CA THR A 45 -11.46 10.12 -4.90
C THR A 45 -12.22 10.66 -3.68
N GLU A 46 -13.03 9.83 -3.07
CA GLU A 46 -13.91 10.18 -1.98
C GLU A 46 -13.19 10.25 -0.64
N ARG A 47 -12.09 9.54 -0.51
CA ARG A 47 -11.29 9.38 0.72
C ARG A 47 -9.80 9.67 0.47
N SER A 48 -9.12 10.08 1.53
CA SER A 48 -7.65 10.19 1.58
C SER A 48 -6.97 9.01 2.25
N ASP A 49 -7.67 7.90 2.47
CA ASP A 49 -7.13 6.70 3.16
C ASP A 49 -5.80 6.23 2.57
N ALA A 50 -5.73 6.10 1.25
CA ALA A 50 -4.51 5.69 0.56
C ALA A 50 -3.33 6.61 0.88
N PHE A 51 -3.55 7.91 0.76
CA PHE A 51 -2.51 8.92 0.96
C PHE A 51 -2.10 9.02 2.43
N LEU A 52 -3.04 8.87 3.37
CA LEU A 52 -2.74 8.79 4.81
C LEU A 52 -1.83 7.61 5.10
N ILE A 53 -2.20 6.41 4.63
CA ILE A 53 -1.42 5.19 4.83
C ILE A 53 -0.02 5.37 4.25
N GLY A 54 0.07 5.85 3.01
CA GLY A 54 1.34 5.97 2.32
C GLY A 54 2.31 6.98 2.94
N ILE A 55 1.81 8.11 3.49
CA ILE A 55 2.66 9.18 4.04
C ILE A 55 3.05 8.95 5.51
N LEU A 56 2.32 8.09 6.22
CA LEU A 56 2.49 7.90 7.65
C LEU A 56 3.94 7.57 8.07
N PRO A 57 4.69 6.68 7.39
CA PRO A 57 6.07 6.40 7.75
C PRO A 57 6.98 7.62 7.66
N LEU A 58 6.80 8.44 6.62
CA LEU A 58 7.58 9.66 6.43
C LEU A 58 7.28 10.68 7.53
N ALA A 59 6.00 10.91 7.81
CA ALA A 59 5.57 11.83 8.86
C ALA A 59 6.14 11.41 10.23
N MET A 60 6.01 10.13 10.57
CA MET A 60 6.55 9.60 11.83
C MET A 60 8.08 9.64 11.89
N ARG A 61 8.78 9.44 10.78
CA ARG A 61 10.24 9.51 10.72
C ARG A 61 10.76 10.91 11.07
N PHE A 62 10.08 11.95 10.63
CA PHE A 62 10.48 13.34 10.82
C PHE A 62 9.69 14.07 11.92
N GLY A 63 8.75 13.41 12.61
CA GLY A 63 7.90 14.02 13.63
C GLY A 63 6.96 15.09 13.07
N GLU A 64 6.53 14.93 11.83
CA GLU A 64 5.63 15.84 11.15
C GLU A 64 4.16 15.46 11.37
N ASP A 65 3.33 16.47 11.58
CA ASP A 65 1.89 16.29 11.58
C ASP A 65 1.34 16.18 10.15
N ILE A 66 0.18 15.54 9.97
CA ILE A 66 -0.48 15.32 8.68
C ILE A 66 -1.80 16.05 8.66
N SER A 67 -2.10 16.78 7.58
CA SER A 67 -3.40 17.40 7.32
C SER A 67 -3.95 16.93 5.98
N LEU A 68 -5.23 16.52 5.93
CA LEU A 68 -5.88 15.95 4.77
C LEU A 68 -7.15 16.74 4.42
N ASP A 69 -7.29 17.16 3.15
CA ASP A 69 -8.44 17.94 2.68
C ASP A 69 -9.66 17.07 2.33
N ALA A 70 -9.49 15.77 2.15
CA ALA A 70 -10.58 14.83 2.00
C ALA A 70 -10.71 13.97 3.27
N PRO A 71 -11.94 13.49 3.59
CA PRO A 71 -12.14 12.67 4.76
C PRO A 71 -11.40 11.33 4.66
N VAL A 72 -11.21 10.71 5.80
CA VAL A 72 -10.68 9.36 5.94
C VAL A 72 -11.71 8.44 6.61
N THR A 73 -11.57 7.15 6.42
CA THR A 73 -12.40 6.17 7.11
C THR A 73 -12.18 6.27 8.62
N GLU A 74 -13.27 6.45 9.39
CA GLU A 74 -13.24 6.61 10.85
C GLU A 74 -12.49 5.46 11.54
N GLU A 75 -12.83 4.21 11.18
CA GLU A 75 -12.18 3.01 11.73
C GLU A 75 -10.67 2.98 11.45
N LEU A 76 -10.26 3.41 10.24
CA LEU A 76 -8.85 3.49 9.88
C LEU A 76 -8.12 4.50 10.76
N LEU A 77 -8.65 5.72 10.88
CA LEU A 77 -8.04 6.76 11.70
C LEU A 77 -7.95 6.34 13.16
N PHE A 78 -9.04 5.78 13.71
CA PHE A 78 -9.06 5.27 15.09
C PHE A 78 -7.95 4.23 15.31
N ASN A 79 -7.80 3.24 14.43
CA ASN A 79 -6.77 2.20 14.57
C ASN A 79 -5.35 2.78 14.46
N ILE A 80 -5.14 3.74 13.55
CA ILE A 80 -3.84 4.41 13.40
C ILE A 80 -3.46 5.15 14.69
N GLU A 81 -4.37 5.95 15.23
CA GLU A 81 -4.09 6.83 16.38
C GLU A 81 -3.99 6.05 17.70
N THR A 82 -4.84 5.02 17.89
CA THR A 82 -4.91 4.31 19.17
C THR A 82 -3.98 3.12 19.28
N GLU A 83 -3.63 2.48 18.17
CA GLU A 83 -2.86 1.24 18.15
C GLU A 83 -1.52 1.38 17.40
N LEU A 84 -1.56 1.82 16.14
CA LEU A 84 -0.39 1.77 15.27
C LEU A 84 0.68 2.78 15.69
N ILE A 85 0.35 4.06 15.75
CA ILE A 85 1.31 5.12 16.13
C ILE A 85 1.93 4.87 17.51
N PRO A 86 1.15 4.59 18.59
CA PRO A 86 1.72 4.28 19.88
C PRO A 86 2.65 3.06 19.87
N SER A 87 2.29 2.00 19.17
CA SER A 87 3.11 0.80 19.09
C SER A 87 4.43 1.05 18.37
N LEU A 88 4.40 1.77 17.25
CA LEU A 88 5.59 2.12 16.48
C LEU A 88 6.54 3.04 17.26
N VAL A 89 6.00 4.07 17.93
CA VAL A 89 6.80 4.98 18.76
C VAL A 89 7.44 4.25 19.95
N ASN A 90 6.74 3.32 20.58
CA ASN A 90 7.28 2.53 21.69
C ASN A 90 8.38 1.56 21.25
N SER A 91 8.38 1.16 20.00
CA SER A 91 9.30 0.16 19.47
C SER A 91 10.54 0.72 18.80
N SER A 92 10.49 1.95 18.33
CA SER A 92 11.59 2.58 17.62
C SER A 92 11.92 3.98 18.17
N LYS A 93 13.20 4.20 18.45
CA LYS A 93 13.71 5.53 18.88
C LYS A 93 13.72 6.57 17.76
N ASN A 94 13.53 6.12 16.52
CA ASN A 94 13.61 6.95 15.32
C ASN A 94 12.24 7.31 14.75
N LEU A 95 11.16 6.92 15.44
CA LEU A 95 9.81 7.28 15.07
C LEU A 95 9.19 8.18 16.13
N TYR A 96 8.51 9.20 15.66
CA TYR A 96 7.83 10.18 16.49
C TYR A 96 6.33 10.11 16.27
N ALA A 97 5.55 10.44 17.28
CA ALA A 97 4.10 10.52 17.13
C ALA A 97 3.74 11.69 16.20
N SER A 98 2.91 11.41 15.21
CA SER A 98 2.33 12.38 14.29
C SER A 98 0.86 12.57 14.63
N ARG A 99 0.39 13.81 14.67
CA ARG A 99 -1.05 14.11 14.75
C ARG A 99 -1.65 14.15 13.37
N ILE A 100 -2.88 13.66 13.24
CA ILE A 100 -3.59 13.61 11.98
C ILE A 100 -4.80 14.53 12.07
N PHE A 101 -4.90 15.46 11.13
CA PHE A 101 -6.01 16.40 11.00
C PHE A 101 -6.81 16.04 9.75
N ALA A 102 -7.95 15.40 9.94
CA ALA A 102 -8.85 14.98 8.86
C ALA A 102 -10.30 14.95 9.36
N GLU A 103 -11.23 15.17 8.46
CA GLU A 103 -12.62 14.75 8.68
C GLU A 103 -12.73 13.24 8.59
N THR A 104 -13.72 12.65 9.25
CA THR A 104 -13.94 11.21 9.21
C THR A 104 -15.30 10.87 8.63
N GLU A 105 -15.38 9.69 8.01
CA GLU A 105 -16.59 9.15 7.43
C GLU A 105 -16.78 7.69 7.83
N THR A 106 -18.02 7.33 8.13
CA THR A 106 -18.41 5.96 8.54
C THR A 106 -19.00 5.14 7.40
N GLU A 107 -19.31 5.77 6.26
CA GLU A 107 -19.87 5.09 5.10
C GLU A 107 -18.91 4.05 4.54
N ILE A 108 -19.43 2.87 4.18
CA ILE A 108 -18.64 1.80 3.58
C ILE A 108 -18.53 2.05 2.07
N ILE A 109 -17.35 2.48 1.63
CA ILE A 109 -17.11 2.84 0.23
C ILE A 109 -16.99 1.63 -0.70
N ASN A 110 -16.68 0.48 -0.15
CA ASN A 110 -16.48 -0.77 -0.89
C ASN A 110 -17.63 -1.77 -0.74
N GLU A 111 -18.84 -1.32 -0.39
CA GLU A 111 -20.00 -2.21 -0.20
C GLU A 111 -20.31 -3.07 -1.44
N GLY A 112 -20.15 -2.51 -2.64
CA GLY A 112 -20.31 -3.21 -3.91
C GLY A 112 -19.06 -3.89 -4.46
N ALA A 113 -17.96 -3.89 -3.73
CA ALA A 113 -16.70 -4.44 -4.19
C ALA A 113 -16.76 -5.97 -4.36
N TRP A 114 -16.17 -6.46 -5.42
CA TRP A 114 -16.17 -7.88 -5.79
C TRP A 114 -14.79 -8.48 -5.96
N GLY A 115 -13.78 -7.64 -6.13
CA GLY A 115 -12.41 -8.06 -6.39
C GLY A 115 -11.80 -8.78 -5.18
N VAL A 116 -11.12 -9.87 -5.45
CA VAL A 116 -10.24 -10.57 -4.51
C VAL A 116 -8.86 -10.58 -5.11
N GLY A 117 -7.94 -9.86 -4.52
CA GLY A 117 -6.61 -9.63 -5.07
C GLY A 117 -5.49 -10.13 -4.19
N THR A 118 -4.33 -10.34 -4.79
CA THR A 118 -3.05 -10.50 -4.10
C THR A 118 -1.90 -9.99 -4.96
N GLY A 119 -0.82 -9.56 -4.32
CA GLY A 119 0.41 -9.20 -5.01
C GLY A 119 1.11 -10.40 -5.61
N ASN A 120 1.74 -10.23 -6.77
CA ASN A 120 2.58 -11.24 -7.39
C ASN A 120 4.00 -10.69 -7.56
N SER A 121 4.81 -10.84 -6.52
CA SER A 121 6.22 -10.45 -6.49
C SER A 121 7.16 -11.54 -7.02
N MET A 122 6.63 -12.69 -7.43
CA MET A 122 7.41 -13.89 -7.80
C MET A 122 8.22 -14.51 -6.66
N GLY A 123 7.99 -14.08 -5.42
CA GLY A 123 8.56 -14.69 -4.21
C GLY A 123 7.74 -15.87 -3.69
N VAL A 124 8.35 -16.68 -2.82
CA VAL A 124 7.73 -17.88 -2.24
C VAL A 124 6.42 -17.54 -1.51
N ASP A 125 6.39 -16.43 -0.76
CA ASP A 125 5.21 -16.02 0.00
C ASP A 125 4.06 -15.60 -0.90
N SER A 126 4.35 -14.92 -2.03
CA SER A 126 3.31 -14.58 -3.01
C SER A 126 2.75 -15.84 -3.70
N PHE A 127 3.59 -16.82 -4.04
CA PHE A 127 3.11 -18.09 -4.58
C PHE A 127 2.28 -18.87 -3.56
N TYR A 128 2.67 -18.88 -2.29
CA TYR A 128 1.87 -19.50 -1.24
C TYR A 128 0.50 -18.82 -1.09
N ALA A 129 0.46 -17.48 -1.09
CA ALA A 129 -0.79 -16.73 -1.03
C ALA A 129 -1.70 -17.02 -2.24
N ILE A 130 -1.14 -17.11 -3.44
CA ILE A 130 -1.86 -17.47 -4.67
C ILE A 130 -2.45 -18.87 -4.55
N GLU A 131 -1.64 -19.87 -4.22
CA GLU A 131 -2.05 -21.27 -4.11
C GLU A 131 -3.15 -21.46 -3.07
N MET A 132 -2.96 -20.88 -1.88
CA MET A 132 -3.95 -20.97 -0.80
C MET A 132 -5.27 -20.30 -1.15
N SER A 133 -5.22 -19.20 -1.90
CA SER A 133 -6.41 -18.45 -2.28
C SER A 133 -7.17 -19.10 -3.44
N LEU A 134 -6.47 -19.73 -4.38
CA LEU A 134 -7.08 -20.47 -5.49
C LEU A 134 -7.80 -21.73 -5.01
N HIS A 135 -7.29 -22.39 -3.98
CA HIS A 135 -7.83 -23.64 -3.42
C HIS A 135 -8.67 -23.44 -2.16
N ASN A 136 -9.05 -22.21 -1.82
CA ASN A 136 -9.90 -21.92 -0.68
C ASN A 136 -11.27 -22.62 -0.82
N HIS A 137 -11.78 -23.22 0.26
CA HIS A 137 -13.11 -23.85 0.27
C HIS A 137 -14.25 -22.85 0.06
N CYS A 138 -14.05 -21.60 0.38
CA CYS A 138 -15.03 -20.54 0.19
C CYS A 138 -14.81 -19.82 -1.16
N LYS A 139 -15.64 -20.17 -2.13
CA LYS A 139 -15.55 -19.62 -3.50
C LYS A 139 -15.57 -18.08 -3.57
N SER A 140 -16.27 -17.44 -2.63
CA SER A 140 -16.33 -15.97 -2.58
C SER A 140 -15.03 -15.29 -2.19
N TYR A 141 -14.01 -16.07 -1.82
CA TYR A 141 -12.66 -15.64 -1.49
C TYR A 141 -11.61 -16.13 -2.49
N HIS A 142 -12.03 -16.77 -3.60
CA HIS A 142 -11.12 -17.12 -4.69
C HIS A 142 -10.58 -15.86 -5.35
N LEU A 143 -9.30 -15.91 -5.73
CA LEU A 143 -8.67 -14.81 -6.45
C LEU A 143 -9.42 -14.48 -7.74
N THR A 144 -9.56 -13.20 -7.97
CA THR A 144 -10.08 -12.62 -9.22
C THR A 144 -9.01 -11.82 -9.96
N HIS A 145 -7.94 -11.39 -9.26
CA HIS A 145 -6.85 -10.60 -9.81
C HIS A 145 -5.52 -10.97 -9.18
N LEU A 146 -4.47 -11.00 -10.01
CA LEU A 146 -3.10 -10.86 -9.56
C LEU A 146 -2.65 -9.42 -9.79
N CYS A 147 -1.88 -8.87 -8.85
CA CYS A 147 -1.46 -7.47 -8.88
C CYS A 147 0.05 -7.34 -8.95
N HIS A 148 0.51 -6.37 -9.73
CA HIS A 148 1.90 -5.94 -9.77
C HIS A 148 1.94 -4.43 -9.61
N TYR A 149 2.21 -4.00 -8.38
CA TYR A 149 2.26 -2.59 -8.02
C TYR A 149 3.70 -2.08 -8.09
N ASN A 150 3.96 -1.13 -8.98
CA ASN A 150 5.22 -0.42 -8.98
C ASN A 150 5.14 0.75 -7.99
N VAL A 151 5.51 0.49 -6.76
CA VAL A 151 5.49 1.42 -5.62
C VAL A 151 6.86 1.55 -4.96
N GLY A 152 7.93 1.41 -5.74
CA GLY A 152 9.31 1.63 -5.29
C GLY A 152 10.16 0.37 -5.07
N ALA A 153 9.61 -0.84 -5.19
CA ALA A 153 10.33 -2.09 -4.90
C ALA A 153 11.56 -2.35 -5.77
N PHE A 154 11.68 -1.69 -6.92
CA PHE A 154 12.76 -1.92 -7.88
C PHE A 154 13.85 -0.83 -7.88
N ASN A 155 13.68 0.22 -7.08
CA ASN A 155 14.60 1.35 -7.05
C ASN A 155 15.57 1.32 -5.88
N ASP A 156 15.47 0.32 -5.02
CA ASP A 156 16.42 0.12 -3.94
C ASP A 156 17.74 -0.44 -4.44
N THR A 157 18.71 0.37 -4.42
CA THR A 157 20.19 0.36 -4.26
C THR A 157 21.01 -0.94 -4.45
N TYR A 158 20.43 -2.06 -4.81
CA TYR A 158 21.20 -3.28 -5.10
C TYR A 158 21.47 -3.48 -6.59
N SER A 159 20.98 -2.61 -7.43
CA SER A 159 21.12 -2.68 -8.87
C SER A 159 22.01 -1.58 -9.41
N THR A 160 23.18 -1.96 -9.82
CA THR A 160 24.20 -1.07 -10.43
C THR A 160 24.22 -1.13 -11.94
N ALA A 161 23.29 -1.62 -12.62
CA ALA A 161 23.07 -1.64 -14.07
C ALA A 161 22.19 -2.85 -14.41
N GLY A 162 20.94 -2.61 -14.75
CA GLY A 162 20.02 -3.67 -15.15
C GLY A 162 18.68 -3.64 -14.42
N GLU A 163 18.36 -2.54 -13.71
CA GLU A 163 17.07 -2.38 -12.99
C GLU A 163 15.88 -2.54 -13.92
N ASP A 164 15.93 -1.90 -15.06
CA ASP A 164 14.89 -2.03 -16.07
C ASP A 164 14.78 -3.48 -16.60
N GLU A 165 15.92 -4.16 -16.78
CA GLU A 165 15.92 -5.54 -17.25
C GLU A 165 15.35 -6.50 -16.19
N VAL A 166 15.73 -6.34 -14.93
CA VAL A 166 15.19 -7.15 -13.82
C VAL A 166 13.69 -6.91 -13.66
N ARG A 167 13.26 -5.66 -13.69
CA ARG A 167 11.85 -5.28 -13.64
C ARG A 167 11.06 -5.90 -14.80
N GLU A 168 11.56 -5.82 -16.02
CA GLU A 168 10.93 -6.43 -17.18
C GLU A 168 10.82 -7.96 -17.07
N ILE A 169 11.87 -8.62 -16.55
CA ILE A 169 11.86 -10.07 -16.30
C ILE A 169 10.81 -10.42 -15.25
N CYS A 170 10.79 -9.71 -14.12
CA CYS A 170 9.80 -9.94 -13.05
C CYS A 170 8.37 -9.73 -13.57
N LEU A 171 8.14 -8.66 -14.30
CA LEU A 171 6.81 -8.37 -14.87
C LEU A 171 6.38 -9.42 -15.89
N ARG A 172 7.29 -9.88 -16.77
CA ARG A 172 7.00 -10.93 -17.73
C ARG A 172 6.63 -12.24 -17.06
N ASN A 173 7.40 -12.64 -16.04
CA ASN A 173 7.15 -13.87 -15.29
C ASN A 173 5.83 -13.76 -14.49
N ALA A 174 5.56 -12.59 -13.88
CA ALA A 174 4.31 -12.36 -13.17
C ALA A 174 3.08 -12.46 -14.12
N LYS A 175 3.19 -11.93 -15.34
CA LYS A 175 2.15 -12.09 -16.38
C LYS A 175 1.93 -13.55 -16.75
N GLN A 176 3.01 -14.30 -16.92
CA GLN A 176 2.92 -15.74 -17.23
C GLN A 176 2.16 -16.50 -16.14
N VAL A 177 2.45 -16.24 -14.87
CA VAL A 177 1.72 -16.85 -13.74
C VAL A 177 0.24 -16.48 -13.77
N ALA A 178 -0.11 -15.25 -14.09
CA ALA A 178 -1.50 -14.83 -14.21
C ALA A 178 -2.22 -15.56 -15.35
N GLU A 179 -1.59 -15.66 -16.52
CA GLU A 179 -2.12 -16.39 -17.69
C GLU A 179 -2.33 -17.88 -17.39
N GLU A 180 -1.34 -18.55 -16.78
CA GLU A 180 -1.42 -19.96 -16.40
C GLU A 180 -2.56 -20.26 -15.42
N ASN A 181 -2.91 -19.29 -14.58
CA ASN A 181 -4.02 -19.39 -13.62
C ASN A 181 -5.34 -18.82 -14.17
N GLY A 182 -5.37 -18.31 -15.39
CA GLY A 182 -6.56 -17.70 -15.98
C GLY A 182 -7.05 -16.44 -15.26
N LEU A 183 -6.14 -15.71 -14.61
CA LEU A 183 -6.45 -14.51 -13.85
C LEU A 183 -5.98 -13.25 -14.60
N PRO A 184 -6.75 -12.16 -14.57
CA PRO A 184 -6.27 -10.88 -15.05
C PRO A 184 -5.12 -10.38 -14.16
N MET A 185 -4.14 -9.72 -14.80
CA MET A 185 -3.03 -9.07 -14.14
C MET A 185 -3.24 -7.56 -14.08
N LEU A 186 -3.48 -7.03 -12.89
CA LEU A 186 -3.54 -5.59 -12.68
C LEU A 186 -2.11 -5.07 -12.49
N ILE A 187 -1.67 -4.21 -13.42
CA ILE A 187 -0.36 -3.58 -13.38
C ILE A 187 -0.57 -2.10 -13.11
N SER A 188 0.06 -1.57 -12.09
CA SER A 188 0.02 -0.14 -11.77
C SER A 188 1.41 0.48 -11.74
N ASN A 189 1.42 1.80 -11.78
CA ASN A 189 2.62 2.61 -11.59
C ASN A 189 2.35 3.72 -10.56
N SER A 190 3.40 4.27 -9.98
CA SER A 190 3.29 5.34 -8.98
C SER A 190 4.61 6.08 -8.86
N ASN A 191 4.56 7.30 -8.37
CA ASN A 191 5.74 8.03 -7.91
C ASN A 191 5.87 8.00 -6.36
N TYR A 192 5.42 6.95 -5.73
CA TYR A 192 5.44 6.79 -4.27
C TYR A 192 6.82 7.10 -3.68
N GLU A 193 7.88 6.56 -4.25
CA GLU A 193 9.26 6.74 -3.77
C GLU A 193 9.81 8.15 -3.92
N GLU A 194 9.31 8.93 -4.91
CA GLU A 194 9.69 10.34 -5.06
C GLU A 194 9.10 11.21 -3.95
N ILE A 195 8.01 10.75 -3.34
CA ILE A 195 7.31 11.43 -2.24
C ILE A 195 7.80 10.90 -0.90
N VAL A 196 7.81 9.55 -0.75
CA VAL A 196 8.25 8.88 0.47
C VAL A 196 9.68 8.40 0.23
N ASP A 197 10.63 9.30 0.43
CA ASP A 197 12.07 9.05 0.26
C ASP A 197 12.62 8.25 1.46
N ILE A 198 12.13 7.01 1.59
CA ILE A 198 12.56 6.03 2.59
C ILE A 198 12.80 4.72 1.85
N ASN A 199 13.89 4.01 2.23
CA ASN A 199 14.20 2.71 1.65
C ASN A 199 12.97 1.80 1.68
N HIS A 200 12.64 1.20 0.54
CA HIS A 200 11.42 0.40 0.33
C HIS A 200 11.28 -0.74 1.35
N LEU A 201 12.37 -1.34 1.80
CA LEU A 201 12.35 -2.41 2.81
C LEU A 201 11.65 -1.98 4.11
N PHE A 202 11.72 -0.69 4.47
CA PHE A 202 11.08 -0.18 5.69
C PHE A 202 9.63 0.26 5.49
N VAL A 203 9.22 0.51 4.25
CA VAL A 203 7.89 1.04 3.93
C VAL A 203 7.07 0.12 3.02
N ASN A 204 7.57 -1.07 2.74
CA ASN A 204 6.95 -2.03 1.81
C ASN A 204 5.45 -2.25 2.09
N THR A 205 5.08 -2.51 3.34
CA THR A 205 3.68 -2.72 3.73
C THR A 205 2.83 -1.48 3.47
N TYR A 206 3.34 -0.29 3.81
CA TYR A 206 2.65 0.97 3.57
C TYR A 206 2.50 1.29 2.08
N ALA A 207 3.55 1.04 1.30
CA ALA A 207 3.54 1.24 -0.15
C ALA A 207 2.53 0.32 -0.86
N ASN A 208 2.50 -0.95 -0.47
CA ASN A 208 1.52 -1.89 -1.00
C ASN A 208 0.09 -1.54 -0.58
N LEU A 209 -0.13 -1.20 0.69
CA LEU A 209 -1.44 -0.79 1.17
C LEU A 209 -1.89 0.53 0.55
N TYR A 210 -0.99 1.49 0.32
CA TYR A 210 -1.30 2.68 -0.48
C TYR A 210 -1.91 2.30 -1.84
N ALA A 211 -1.27 1.39 -2.57
CA ALA A 211 -1.79 0.94 -3.86
C ALA A 211 -3.16 0.23 -3.75
N VAL A 212 -3.33 -0.61 -2.74
CA VAL A 212 -4.60 -1.30 -2.45
C VAL A 212 -5.71 -0.29 -2.18
N TYR A 213 -5.45 0.70 -1.34
CA TYR A 213 -6.44 1.72 -0.98
C TYR A 213 -6.71 2.75 -2.09
N CYS A 214 -5.77 2.98 -3.00
CA CYS A 214 -6.06 3.73 -4.24
C CYS A 214 -7.20 3.09 -5.04
N LEU A 215 -7.35 1.76 -4.96
CA LEU A 215 -8.39 0.96 -5.60
C LEU A 215 -9.42 0.41 -4.60
N GLN A 216 -9.67 1.12 -3.51
CA GLN A 216 -10.53 0.67 -2.41
C GLN A 216 -11.92 0.20 -2.89
N LYS A 217 -12.47 0.83 -3.93
CA LYS A 217 -13.76 0.47 -4.51
C LYS A 217 -13.78 -0.85 -5.29
N LEU A 218 -12.62 -1.41 -5.63
CA LEU A 218 -12.51 -2.71 -6.30
C LEU A 218 -12.52 -3.87 -5.29
N TRP A 219 -11.83 -3.70 -4.17
CA TRP A 219 -11.46 -4.80 -3.32
C TRP A 219 -12.54 -5.15 -2.29
N LYS A 220 -13.11 -6.35 -2.44
CA LYS A 220 -13.82 -7.05 -1.37
C LYS A 220 -12.84 -7.63 -0.35
N THR A 221 -11.73 -8.17 -0.83
CA THR A 221 -10.66 -8.75 -0.03
C THR A 221 -9.33 -8.59 -0.77
N TYR A 222 -8.29 -8.27 -0.05
CA TYR A 222 -6.94 -8.26 -0.59
C TYR A 222 -6.02 -9.04 0.35
N TYR A 223 -5.32 -10.04 -0.19
CA TYR A 223 -4.35 -10.83 0.57
C TYR A 223 -2.99 -10.20 0.43
N LEU A 224 -2.39 -9.85 1.56
CA LEU A 224 -0.99 -9.49 1.62
C LEU A 224 -0.18 -10.74 1.95
N ALA A 225 0.75 -11.09 1.08
CA ALA A 225 1.72 -12.11 1.39
C ALA A 225 2.59 -11.63 2.55
N SER A 226 2.87 -12.49 3.52
CA SER A 226 3.75 -12.14 4.63
C SER A 226 5.12 -11.82 4.09
N SER A 227 5.65 -10.66 4.46
CA SER A 227 7.05 -10.36 4.24
C SER A 227 7.82 -10.88 5.45
N GLU A 228 8.61 -11.89 5.26
CA GLU A 228 9.70 -12.33 6.12
C GLU A 228 9.42 -12.67 7.61
N PHE A 229 10.05 -13.75 8.05
CA PHE A 229 10.44 -14.10 9.41
C PHE A 229 9.33 -14.19 10.45
N GLY A 230 8.80 -15.37 10.59
CA GLY A 230 7.90 -15.74 11.69
C GLY A 230 8.37 -15.21 13.06
N PHE A 231 7.47 -15.20 13.99
CA PHE A 231 7.52 -14.72 15.38
C PHE A 231 8.81 -14.96 16.19
N HIS A 232 9.86 -15.53 15.60
CA HIS A 232 11.05 -16.00 16.32
C HIS A 232 12.26 -15.06 16.30
N ARG A 233 12.17 -13.88 15.66
CA ARG A 233 13.29 -12.92 15.63
C ARG A 233 13.02 -11.65 16.44
N PHE A 234 12.43 -11.76 17.59
CA PHE A 234 12.25 -10.63 18.53
C PHE A 234 13.51 -10.13 19.22
N GLN A 235 14.67 -10.64 18.88
CA GLN A 235 15.95 -10.24 19.49
C GLN A 235 16.90 -9.75 18.42
N LEU A 236 16.62 -8.58 17.86
CA LEU A 236 17.65 -7.86 17.13
C LEU A 236 18.18 -6.75 18.02
N GLU A 237 19.35 -7.01 18.56
CA GLU A 237 20.20 -6.03 19.22
C GLU A 237 20.38 -4.81 18.31
N ASP A 238 20.10 -3.63 18.84
CA ASP A 238 20.57 -2.29 18.41
C ASP A 238 20.52 -1.92 16.91
N ASN A 239 19.79 -2.62 16.09
CA ASN A 239 19.56 -2.18 14.73
C ASN A 239 18.28 -1.35 14.66
N ASP A 240 18.37 -0.17 14.04
CA ASP A 240 17.27 0.72 13.65
C ASP A 240 16.25 0.07 12.69
N MET A 241 16.39 -1.22 12.46
CA MET A 241 15.47 -2.02 11.66
C MET A 241 14.32 -2.46 12.55
N TYR A 242 13.11 -2.17 12.11
CA TYR A 242 11.91 -2.76 12.63
C TYR A 242 12.07 -4.28 12.71
N ASP A 243 11.56 -4.89 13.73
CA ASP A 243 11.12 -6.28 13.61
C ASP A 243 9.94 -6.32 12.61
N SER A 244 10.32 -6.40 11.34
CA SER A 244 9.42 -6.16 10.23
C SER A 244 8.19 -7.04 10.29
N ALA A 245 8.32 -8.32 10.66
CA ALA A 245 7.19 -9.24 10.64
C ALA A 245 6.12 -8.94 11.69
N HIS A 246 6.52 -8.55 12.92
CA HIS A 246 5.56 -8.18 13.96
C HIS A 246 4.85 -6.87 13.61
N TYR A 247 5.63 -5.90 13.15
CA TYR A 247 5.09 -4.60 12.77
C TYR A 247 4.28 -4.66 11.48
N ASP A 248 4.63 -5.52 10.55
CA ASP A 248 3.83 -5.76 9.34
C ASP A 248 2.46 -6.32 9.70
N LEU A 249 2.40 -7.32 10.58
CA LEU A 249 1.12 -7.89 11.04
C LEU A 249 0.29 -6.87 11.81
N LEU A 250 0.89 -6.11 12.72
CA LEU A 250 0.24 -5.03 13.45
C LEU A 250 -0.24 -3.96 12.48
N THR A 251 0.62 -3.52 11.57
CA THR A 251 0.31 -2.52 10.55
C THR A 251 -0.85 -2.97 9.68
N VAL A 252 -0.82 -4.18 9.16
CA VAL A 252 -1.92 -4.73 8.35
C VAL A 252 -3.21 -4.78 9.15
N ASN A 253 -3.19 -5.22 10.40
CA ASN A 253 -4.38 -5.27 11.24
C ASN A 253 -4.95 -3.88 11.53
N CYS A 254 -4.10 -2.91 11.85
CA CYS A 254 -4.52 -1.53 12.13
C CYS A 254 -5.00 -0.80 10.88
N LEU A 255 -4.37 -1.06 9.74
CA LEU A 255 -4.71 -0.41 8.47
C LEU A 255 -5.80 -1.16 7.67
N SER A 256 -6.24 -2.34 8.15
CA SER A 256 -7.37 -3.05 7.53
C SER A 256 -8.68 -2.43 7.99
N THR A 257 -9.55 -2.15 7.03
CA THR A 257 -10.93 -1.78 7.27
C THR A 257 -11.88 -2.87 6.75
N ARG A 258 -13.18 -2.68 6.91
CA ARG A 258 -14.18 -3.66 6.49
C ARG A 258 -13.98 -4.03 5.01
N GLY A 259 -13.82 -5.32 4.73
CA GLY A 259 -13.59 -5.86 3.40
C GLY A 259 -12.13 -6.00 2.98
N LEU A 260 -11.19 -5.35 3.64
CA LEU A 260 -9.75 -5.55 3.42
C LEU A 260 -9.19 -6.47 4.51
N LYS A 261 -8.67 -7.61 4.13
CA LYS A 261 -8.08 -8.60 5.05
C LYS A 261 -6.74 -9.08 4.52
#